data_5bba25af7297d2c6e2eb85dc30a87c55
#
_entry.id   5bba25af7297d2c6e2eb85dc30a87c55
#
_cell.length_a   1.000
_cell.length_b   1.000
_cell.length_c   1.000
_cell.angle_alpha   90.00
_cell.angle_beta   90.00
_cell.angle_gamma   90.00
#
_symmetry.space_group_name_H-M   'P 1'
#
loop_
_entity.id
_entity.type
_entity.pdbx_description
1 polymer ?
#
loop_
_entity_poly.entity_id
_entity_poly.type
_entity_poly.pdbx_seq_one_letter_code
_entity_poly.pdbx_strand_id
1 'polypeptide(L)'
;MKEEIKKENQEFEKDKYVGVFQKSKNFGFVVLDDKKIKTDIYISKKNSKKAKNNQKVVVQILKLPEKNKKAEGRILEILGNINQAGVDMMSLIKEYDLPYEFPESVINEAKAIKQEVSKKDIPNRLDLRNKIIFTVDGEDAKDLDDAVSVEKLKNGNYLLNVSIADVSYYVQEKSKLDKEAIIRGTSIYMLDRVIPMLPKELSNGICSLNQKEDRFAITVLMEINSKGEVVSSDIQKSIIKVTRRMSYKEVQTILDVINNEEDKKIFNLKDKEKLLEECKPYFEHFKRMEELANILKQKREKAGSLSLDIPESKITLNEQGVAIKVEKYDMYFANEIIEQFMLTANETVAEKFYWLEAPFIYRVHEVPDEEKIDELNKFLWNLGYKIKGNKDNIHPKAFAEVLEEVKGKPEERVVSNLVLRTLKVARYEAENKGHFGIASKYYCHFTSPIRRYPDLFIHRIISKYLEENYQLKESVIE
;
A
#
# COMPACT_ATOMS: atom_id res chain seq x y z
N MET A 1 -26.00 -38.24 6.40
CA MET A 1 -25.27 -38.65 7.63
C MET A 1 -23.78 -38.89 7.42
N LYS A 2 -23.29 -39.73 6.45
CA LYS A 2 -21.85 -39.79 6.09
C LYS A 2 -21.36 -38.55 5.33
N GLU A 3 -22.23 -37.92 4.57
CA GLU A 3 -21.95 -36.67 3.86
C GLU A 3 -21.95 -35.44 4.77
N GLU A 4 -22.76 -35.42 5.83
CA GLU A 4 -22.75 -34.36 6.85
C GLU A 4 -21.46 -34.38 7.67
N ILE A 5 -20.97 -35.55 8.06
CA ILE A 5 -19.68 -35.69 8.77
C ILE A 5 -18.50 -35.32 7.86
N LYS A 6 -18.58 -35.60 6.54
CA LYS A 6 -17.58 -35.11 5.59
C LYS A 6 -17.63 -33.59 5.42
N LYS A 7 -18.82 -32.99 5.45
CA LYS A 7 -18.98 -31.51 5.42
C LYS A 7 -18.46 -30.86 6.71
N GLU A 8 -18.79 -31.43 7.90
CA GLU A 8 -18.30 -30.92 9.19
C GLU A 8 -16.76 -31.01 9.30
N ASN A 9 -16.12 -32.04 8.76
CA ASN A 9 -14.67 -32.20 8.77
C ASN A 9 -13.96 -31.28 7.72
N GLN A 10 -14.65 -30.83 6.68
CA GLN A 10 -14.15 -29.85 5.73
C GLN A 10 -14.18 -28.40 6.27
N GLU A 11 -14.88 -28.15 7.40
CA GLU A 11 -14.90 -26.83 8.03
C GLU A 11 -13.56 -26.48 8.75
N PHE A 12 -12.76 -27.49 9.15
CA PHE A 12 -11.49 -27.27 9.85
C PHE A 12 -10.29 -27.41 8.90
N GLU A 13 -9.89 -26.29 8.28
CA GLU A 13 -8.75 -26.26 7.34
C GLU A 13 -7.41 -25.98 8.05
N LYS A 14 -7.45 -25.48 9.29
CA LYS A 14 -6.27 -25.08 10.08
C LYS A 14 -6.17 -25.91 11.37
N ASP A 15 -4.95 -26.04 11.88
CA ASP A 15 -4.70 -26.67 13.19
C ASP A 15 -5.01 -25.74 14.37
N LYS A 16 -5.02 -24.42 14.14
CA LYS A 16 -5.18 -23.40 15.18
C LYS A 16 -6.26 -22.40 14.79
N TYR A 17 -7.03 -21.98 15.77
CA TYR A 17 -8.11 -21.02 15.63
C TYR A 17 -8.10 -20.02 16.77
N VAL A 18 -8.71 -18.86 16.55
CA VAL A 18 -8.96 -17.87 17.59
C VAL A 18 -10.44 -17.89 17.97
N GLY A 19 -10.74 -17.63 19.23
CA GLY A 19 -12.12 -17.58 19.69
C GLY A 19 -12.24 -17.14 21.14
N VAL A 20 -13.49 -17.10 21.62
CA VAL A 20 -13.82 -16.70 22.99
C VAL A 20 -14.05 -17.93 23.85
N PHE A 21 -13.30 -18.03 24.94
CA PHE A 21 -13.46 -19.13 25.91
C PHE A 21 -14.65 -18.86 26.84
N GLN A 22 -15.60 -19.79 26.82
CA GLN A 22 -16.76 -19.83 27.71
C GLN A 22 -16.54 -20.94 28.74
N LYS A 23 -16.34 -20.54 30.01
CA LYS A 23 -16.00 -21.46 31.10
C LYS A 23 -17.24 -22.07 31.73
N SER A 24 -17.21 -23.39 31.96
CA SER A 24 -18.11 -24.13 32.82
C SER A 24 -17.38 -24.69 34.07
N LYS A 25 -18.07 -25.40 34.97
CA LYS A 25 -17.46 -25.91 36.24
C LYS A 25 -16.20 -26.75 36.01
N ASN A 26 -16.25 -27.76 35.15
CA ASN A 26 -15.17 -28.71 34.91
C ASN A 26 -14.65 -28.77 33.47
N PHE A 27 -15.17 -27.93 32.59
CA PHE A 27 -14.82 -27.84 31.18
C PHE A 27 -15.15 -26.46 30.66
N GLY A 28 -14.96 -26.21 29.39
CA GLY A 28 -15.42 -25.01 28.70
C GLY A 28 -15.54 -25.25 27.21
N PHE A 29 -15.97 -24.22 26.50
CA PHE A 29 -16.04 -24.20 25.05
C PHE A 29 -15.31 -22.99 24.51
N VAL A 30 -14.74 -23.13 23.33
CA VAL A 30 -14.26 -21.95 22.54
C VAL A 30 -15.23 -21.75 21.40
N VAL A 31 -15.88 -20.59 21.41
CA VAL A 31 -16.68 -20.08 20.30
C VAL A 31 -15.72 -19.38 19.34
N LEU A 32 -15.58 -19.91 18.12
CA LEU A 32 -14.62 -19.43 17.15
C LEU A 32 -15.04 -18.09 16.55
N ASP A 33 -14.06 -17.26 16.18
CA ASP A 33 -14.27 -15.99 15.49
C ASP A 33 -14.61 -16.20 14.02
N ASP A 34 -14.09 -17.26 13.40
CA ASP A 34 -14.43 -17.66 12.05
C ASP A 34 -15.89 -18.15 11.97
N LYS A 35 -16.75 -17.28 11.44
CA LYS A 35 -18.20 -17.54 11.30
C LYS A 35 -18.56 -18.66 10.33
N LYS A 36 -17.59 -19.13 9.53
CA LYS A 36 -17.81 -20.29 8.65
C LYS A 36 -17.89 -21.57 9.45
N ILE A 37 -17.22 -21.63 10.61
CA ILE A 37 -17.23 -22.79 11.52
C ILE A 37 -18.33 -22.58 12.57
N LYS A 38 -19.37 -23.36 12.48
CA LYS A 38 -20.54 -23.25 13.37
C LYS A 38 -20.42 -24.06 14.65
N THR A 39 -19.38 -24.91 14.78
CA THR A 39 -19.19 -25.84 15.88
C THR A 39 -18.23 -25.28 16.92
N ASP A 40 -18.66 -25.16 18.19
CA ASP A 40 -17.80 -24.80 19.29
C ASP A 40 -16.82 -25.94 19.64
N ILE A 41 -15.61 -25.55 20.08
CA ILE A 41 -14.57 -26.52 20.45
C ILE A 41 -14.65 -26.83 21.95
N TYR A 42 -14.82 -28.11 22.31
CA TYR A 42 -14.80 -28.55 23.70
C TYR A 42 -13.38 -28.50 24.28
N ILE A 43 -13.25 -27.93 25.48
CA ILE A 43 -11.97 -27.77 26.19
C ILE A 43 -12.12 -28.44 27.59
N SER A 44 -11.36 -29.51 27.81
CA SER A 44 -11.30 -30.12 29.14
C SER A 44 -10.54 -29.21 30.11
N LYS A 45 -10.78 -29.38 31.42
CA LYS A 45 -10.13 -28.59 32.50
C LYS A 45 -8.60 -28.59 32.38
N LYS A 46 -7.98 -29.74 32.06
CA LYS A 46 -6.51 -29.85 31.87
C LYS A 46 -5.98 -29.10 30.66
N ASN A 47 -6.80 -28.95 29.64
CA ASN A 47 -6.44 -28.28 28.37
C ASN A 47 -6.80 -26.79 28.35
N SER A 48 -7.41 -26.27 29.43
CA SER A 48 -7.91 -24.89 29.50
C SER A 48 -6.82 -23.82 29.78
N LYS A 49 -5.58 -24.22 30.08
CA LYS A 49 -4.48 -23.30 30.45
C LYS A 49 -4.86 -22.26 31.52
N LYS A 50 -5.84 -22.62 32.40
CA LYS A 50 -6.43 -21.74 33.42
C LYS A 50 -7.15 -20.48 32.84
N ALA A 51 -7.56 -20.52 31.59
CA ALA A 51 -8.32 -19.44 30.99
C ALA A 51 -9.59 -19.13 31.81
N LYS A 52 -9.94 -17.86 31.86
CA LYS A 52 -11.14 -17.34 32.50
C LYS A 52 -12.26 -17.16 31.49
N ASN A 53 -13.49 -17.06 31.97
CA ASN A 53 -14.63 -16.76 31.11
C ASN A 53 -14.46 -15.44 30.36
N ASN A 54 -14.92 -15.39 29.10
CA ASN A 54 -14.81 -14.22 28.21
C ASN A 54 -13.36 -13.79 27.87
N GLN A 55 -12.40 -14.72 27.95
CA GLN A 55 -11.07 -14.46 27.40
C GLN A 55 -10.97 -14.90 25.93
N LYS A 56 -10.30 -14.09 25.12
CA LYS A 56 -9.82 -14.44 23.80
C LYS A 56 -8.65 -15.42 23.94
N VAL A 57 -8.69 -16.48 23.17
CA VAL A 57 -7.69 -17.56 23.23
C VAL A 57 -7.34 -18.07 21.85
N VAL A 58 -6.11 -18.56 21.70
CA VAL A 58 -5.72 -19.40 20.57
C VAL A 58 -5.92 -20.86 20.99
N VAL A 59 -6.69 -21.58 20.22
CA VAL A 59 -7.02 -23.00 20.48
C VAL A 59 -6.47 -23.88 19.37
N GLN A 60 -5.86 -25.01 19.74
CA GLN A 60 -5.43 -26.04 18.81
C GLN A 60 -6.48 -27.16 18.81
N ILE A 61 -6.84 -27.65 17.63
CA ILE A 61 -7.70 -28.82 17.48
C ILE A 61 -6.90 -30.08 17.80
N LEU A 62 -7.40 -30.89 18.72
CA LEU A 62 -6.83 -32.20 19.06
C LEU A 62 -7.58 -33.33 18.40
N LYS A 63 -8.91 -33.15 18.25
CA LYS A 63 -9.79 -34.12 17.59
C LYS A 63 -10.86 -33.39 16.83
N LEU A 64 -11.10 -33.82 15.61
CA LEU A 64 -12.19 -33.33 14.78
C LEU A 64 -13.55 -33.78 15.31
N PRO A 65 -14.65 -33.12 14.98
CA PRO A 65 -15.98 -33.54 15.40
C PRO A 65 -16.32 -34.92 14.83
N GLU A 66 -16.88 -35.75 15.68
CA GLU A 66 -17.42 -37.07 15.32
C GLU A 66 -18.94 -37.10 15.58
N LYS A 67 -19.62 -38.15 15.08
CA LYS A 67 -21.06 -38.31 15.28
C LYS A 67 -21.43 -38.16 16.77
N ASN A 68 -22.20 -37.10 17.09
CA ASN A 68 -22.61 -36.73 18.45
C ASN A 68 -21.48 -36.24 19.40
N LYS A 69 -20.28 -35.92 18.89
CA LYS A 69 -19.19 -35.33 19.68
C LYS A 69 -18.69 -34.05 19.04
N LYS A 70 -18.58 -32.98 19.82
CA LYS A 70 -17.96 -31.72 19.37
C LYS A 70 -16.46 -31.94 19.17
N ALA A 71 -15.84 -31.05 18.35
CA ALA A 71 -14.39 -31.01 18.26
C ALA A 71 -13.76 -30.83 19.65
N GLU A 72 -12.64 -31.49 19.91
CA GLU A 72 -11.87 -31.33 21.15
C GLU A 72 -10.60 -30.51 20.87
N GLY A 73 -10.28 -29.58 21.76
CA GLY A 73 -9.08 -28.73 21.61
C GLY A 73 -8.33 -28.47 22.90
N ARG A 74 -7.19 -27.82 22.77
CA ARG A 74 -6.43 -27.26 23.89
C ARG A 74 -6.11 -25.79 23.65
N ILE A 75 -6.18 -25.01 24.71
CA ILE A 75 -5.77 -23.57 24.64
C ILE A 75 -4.24 -23.52 24.61
N LEU A 76 -3.70 -22.90 23.55
CA LEU A 76 -2.27 -22.65 23.40
C LEU A 76 -1.86 -21.33 24.04
N GLU A 77 -2.68 -20.28 23.86
CA GLU A 77 -2.38 -18.93 24.29
C GLU A 77 -3.64 -18.21 24.78
N ILE A 78 -3.50 -17.37 25.80
CA ILE A 78 -4.55 -16.48 26.27
C ILE A 78 -4.16 -15.07 25.86
N LEU A 79 -4.97 -14.46 24.98
CA LEU A 79 -4.67 -13.13 24.41
C LEU A 79 -5.11 -11.99 25.35
N GLY A 80 -6.14 -12.21 26.15
CA GLY A 80 -6.69 -11.23 27.08
C GLY A 80 -8.20 -11.31 27.22
N ASN A 81 -8.80 -10.35 27.91
CA ASN A 81 -10.27 -10.24 27.98
C ASN A 81 -10.82 -9.63 26.70
N ILE A 82 -12.01 -10.07 26.23
CA ILE A 82 -12.65 -9.57 24.99
C ILE A 82 -12.84 -8.04 24.96
N ASN A 83 -12.95 -7.40 26.13
CA ASN A 83 -13.13 -5.94 26.24
C ASN A 83 -11.82 -5.20 26.53
N GLN A 84 -10.69 -5.89 26.52
CA GLN A 84 -9.38 -5.27 26.72
C GLN A 84 -8.87 -4.71 25.41
N ALA A 85 -8.43 -3.44 25.43
CA ALA A 85 -7.85 -2.77 24.26
C ALA A 85 -6.65 -3.56 23.68
N GLY A 86 -6.57 -3.65 22.36
CA GLY A 86 -5.52 -4.34 21.62
C GLY A 86 -5.67 -5.87 21.53
N VAL A 87 -6.62 -6.48 22.24
CA VAL A 87 -6.88 -7.93 22.17
C VAL A 87 -7.54 -8.29 20.84
N ASP A 88 -8.36 -7.42 20.29
CA ASP A 88 -8.96 -7.55 18.97
C ASP A 88 -7.89 -7.58 17.86
N MET A 89 -6.93 -6.64 17.89
CA MET A 89 -5.82 -6.60 16.94
C MET A 89 -4.93 -7.85 17.08
N MET A 90 -4.61 -8.26 18.32
CA MET A 90 -3.83 -9.47 18.55
C MET A 90 -4.59 -10.74 18.10
N SER A 91 -5.92 -10.73 18.23
CA SER A 91 -6.77 -11.83 17.72
C SER A 91 -6.65 -11.96 16.20
N LEU A 92 -6.71 -10.85 15.46
CA LEU A 92 -6.52 -10.83 14.00
C LEU A 92 -5.12 -11.33 13.61
N ILE A 93 -4.06 -10.89 14.32
CA ILE A 93 -2.69 -11.34 14.07
C ILE A 93 -2.59 -12.86 14.18
N LYS A 94 -3.21 -13.45 15.20
CA LYS A 94 -3.19 -14.91 15.43
C LYS A 94 -4.12 -15.67 14.49
N GLU A 95 -5.27 -15.11 14.14
CA GLU A 95 -6.24 -15.73 13.23
C GLU A 95 -5.70 -15.87 11.81
N TYR A 96 -5.01 -14.83 11.33
CA TYR A 96 -4.40 -14.80 10.00
C TYR A 96 -2.95 -15.28 10.00
N ASP A 97 -2.42 -15.76 11.13
CA ASP A 97 -1.04 -16.22 11.32
C ASP A 97 -0.01 -15.21 10.77
N LEU A 98 -0.25 -13.91 11.08
CA LEU A 98 0.59 -12.84 10.59
C LEU A 98 1.98 -12.89 11.24
N PRO A 99 3.07 -12.68 10.50
CA PRO A 99 4.44 -12.74 10.99
C PRO A 99 4.77 -11.51 11.86
N TYR A 100 4.30 -11.49 13.10
CA TYR A 100 4.37 -10.34 14.00
C TYR A 100 5.79 -10.05 14.49
N GLU A 101 6.57 -11.10 14.80
CA GLU A 101 7.93 -10.97 15.30
C GLU A 101 8.94 -11.33 14.22
N PHE A 102 10.09 -10.63 14.20
CA PHE A 102 11.21 -11.02 13.36
C PHE A 102 12.07 -12.07 14.04
N PRO A 103 12.60 -13.07 13.30
CA PRO A 103 13.60 -13.96 13.81
C PRO A 103 14.85 -13.19 14.29
N GLU A 104 15.46 -13.64 15.38
CA GLU A 104 16.67 -13.01 15.96
C GLU A 104 17.81 -12.86 14.94
N SER A 105 17.97 -13.84 14.06
CA SER A 105 18.98 -13.82 13.01
C SER A 105 18.77 -12.71 11.97
N VAL A 106 17.51 -12.29 11.73
CA VAL A 106 17.14 -11.19 10.85
C VAL A 106 17.41 -9.85 11.53
N ILE A 107 17.04 -9.73 12.81
CA ILE A 107 17.31 -8.53 13.62
C ILE A 107 18.82 -8.30 13.73
N ASN A 108 19.63 -9.35 13.95
CA ASN A 108 21.08 -9.23 14.05
C ASN A 108 21.71 -8.76 12.72
N GLU A 109 21.20 -9.25 11.59
CA GLU A 109 21.63 -8.78 10.27
C GLU A 109 21.27 -7.31 10.04
N ALA A 110 20.02 -6.90 10.39
CA ALA A 110 19.58 -5.51 10.29
C ALA A 110 20.44 -4.55 11.12
N LYS A 111 20.76 -4.92 12.35
CA LYS A 111 21.63 -4.13 13.26
C LYS A 111 23.08 -4.02 12.80
N ALA A 112 23.55 -4.94 11.99
CA ALA A 112 24.90 -4.89 11.42
C ALA A 112 25.02 -3.87 10.26
N ILE A 113 23.91 -3.43 9.70
CA ILE A 113 23.89 -2.43 8.63
C ILE A 113 24.17 -1.05 9.21
N LYS A 114 25.17 -0.37 8.66
CA LYS A 114 25.50 1.01 9.05
C LYS A 114 24.37 1.97 8.71
N GLN A 115 24.08 2.89 9.61
CA GLN A 115 23.02 3.90 9.43
C GLN A 115 23.50 5.15 8.65
N GLU A 116 24.63 5.05 7.97
CA GLU A 116 25.18 6.06 7.08
C GLU A 116 25.48 5.47 5.71
N VAL A 117 25.35 6.28 4.66
CA VAL A 117 25.66 5.86 3.29
C VAL A 117 27.14 5.56 3.12
N SER A 118 27.45 4.53 2.34
CA SER A 118 28.84 4.15 2.04
C SER A 118 29.50 5.21 1.15
N LYS A 119 30.54 5.87 1.65
CA LYS A 119 31.31 6.87 0.89
C LYS A 119 31.97 6.30 -0.37
N LYS A 120 32.23 4.98 -0.40
CA LYS A 120 32.87 4.31 -1.54
C LYS A 120 31.94 4.21 -2.75
N ASP A 121 30.62 4.17 -2.49
CA ASP A 121 29.63 3.92 -3.52
C ASP A 121 28.99 5.21 -4.06
N ILE A 122 29.33 6.38 -3.46
CA ILE A 122 28.86 7.69 -3.91
C ILE A 122 29.33 8.02 -5.34
N PRO A 123 30.61 7.80 -5.74
CA PRO A 123 31.09 8.20 -7.07
C PRO A 123 30.35 7.55 -8.24
N ASN A 124 29.70 6.41 -8.00
CA ASN A 124 28.97 5.65 -9.03
C ASN A 124 27.48 6.01 -9.09
N ARG A 125 27.08 7.08 -8.41
CA ARG A 125 25.69 7.51 -8.31
C ARG A 125 25.52 8.95 -8.79
N LEU A 126 24.35 9.24 -9.36
CA LEU A 126 23.95 10.61 -9.71
C LEU A 126 23.80 11.42 -8.41
N ASP A 127 24.59 12.48 -8.26
CA ASP A 127 24.53 13.32 -7.06
C ASP A 127 23.43 14.39 -7.19
N LEU A 128 22.35 14.20 -6.45
CA LEU A 128 21.21 15.10 -6.39
C LEU A 128 21.08 15.84 -5.04
N ARG A 129 22.11 15.80 -4.19
CA ARG A 129 22.06 16.39 -2.83
C ARG A 129 21.87 17.91 -2.83
N ASN A 130 22.20 18.58 -3.91
CA ASN A 130 22.04 20.03 -4.08
C ASN A 130 20.67 20.42 -4.67
N LYS A 131 19.82 19.45 -5.02
CA LYS A 131 18.48 19.70 -5.51
C LYS A 131 17.50 19.94 -4.35
N ILE A 132 16.49 20.75 -4.60
CA ILE A 132 15.38 20.91 -3.64
C ILE A 132 14.44 19.73 -3.81
N ILE A 133 14.41 18.86 -2.83
CA ILE A 133 13.67 17.60 -2.84
C ILE A 133 12.81 17.51 -1.58
N PHE A 134 11.57 17.06 -1.72
CA PHE A 134 10.64 16.91 -0.63
C PHE A 134 10.15 15.45 -0.52
N THR A 135 9.96 14.96 0.71
CA THR A 135 9.05 13.86 0.99
C THR A 135 7.72 14.45 1.44
N VAL A 136 6.60 13.87 1.01
CA VAL A 136 5.25 14.34 1.38
C VAL A 136 4.40 13.12 1.74
N ASP A 137 4.09 12.99 3.04
CA ASP A 137 3.46 11.81 3.61
C ASP A 137 2.44 12.17 4.69
N GLY A 138 1.84 11.16 5.32
CA GLY A 138 1.07 11.35 6.55
C GLY A 138 1.96 11.83 7.72
N GLU A 139 1.36 12.54 8.67
CA GLU A 139 2.09 13.09 9.83
C GLU A 139 2.87 12.01 10.61
N ASP A 140 2.30 10.81 10.74
CA ASP A 140 2.84 9.70 11.53
C ASP A 140 3.75 8.74 10.72
N ALA A 141 3.92 8.96 9.40
CA ALA A 141 4.75 8.10 8.54
C ALA A 141 6.21 8.12 9.00
N LYS A 142 6.86 6.95 9.02
CA LYS A 142 8.27 6.79 9.39
C LYS A 142 9.08 6.10 8.32
N ASP A 143 8.43 5.39 7.44
CA ASP A 143 8.95 4.62 6.31
C ASP A 143 8.76 5.43 5.02
N LEU A 144 9.58 6.48 4.87
CA LEU A 144 9.51 7.42 3.75
C LEU A 144 10.17 6.78 2.52
N ASP A 145 9.34 6.17 1.67
CA ASP A 145 9.79 5.46 0.47
C ASP A 145 10.19 6.39 -0.66
N ASP A 146 9.51 7.54 -0.82
CA ASP A 146 9.59 8.40 -2.00
C ASP A 146 9.89 9.86 -1.67
N ALA A 147 10.61 10.49 -2.58
CA ALA A 147 10.90 11.92 -2.54
C ALA A 147 10.82 12.48 -3.96
N VAL A 148 10.33 13.71 -4.09
CA VAL A 148 10.01 14.34 -5.38
C VAL A 148 10.63 15.73 -5.53
N SER A 149 10.96 16.07 -6.77
CA SER A 149 11.28 17.45 -7.16
C SER A 149 10.74 17.76 -8.55
N VAL A 150 10.31 18.99 -8.79
CA VAL A 150 9.80 19.46 -10.08
C VAL A 150 10.52 20.74 -10.47
N GLU A 151 11.09 20.75 -11.66
CA GLU A 151 11.72 21.91 -12.28
C GLU A 151 11.01 22.25 -13.59
N LYS A 152 10.89 23.53 -13.91
CA LYS A 152 10.40 23.97 -15.22
C LYS A 152 11.59 24.23 -16.14
N LEU A 153 11.63 23.54 -17.29
CA LEU A 153 12.70 23.65 -18.26
C LEU A 153 12.52 24.89 -19.17
N LYS A 154 13.59 25.31 -19.84
CA LYS A 154 13.56 26.47 -20.77
C LYS A 154 12.63 26.30 -21.97
N ASN A 155 12.37 25.05 -22.37
CA ASN A 155 11.42 24.70 -23.44
C ASN A 155 9.96 24.70 -22.99
N GLY A 156 9.69 25.01 -21.70
CA GLY A 156 8.36 25.02 -21.12
C GLY A 156 7.88 23.68 -20.56
N ASN A 157 8.60 22.58 -20.79
CA ASN A 157 8.33 21.27 -20.20
C ASN A 157 8.69 21.26 -18.72
N TYR A 158 8.22 20.23 -18.01
CA TYR A 158 8.58 19.97 -16.61
C TYR A 158 9.58 18.82 -16.53
N LEU A 159 10.59 18.94 -15.68
CA LEU A 159 11.45 17.84 -15.26
C LEU A 159 10.95 17.37 -13.90
N LEU A 160 10.31 16.21 -13.88
CA LEU A 160 9.90 15.52 -12.67
C LEU A 160 10.96 14.48 -12.29
N ASN A 161 11.50 14.59 -11.08
CA ASN A 161 12.37 13.58 -10.50
C ASN A 161 11.60 12.88 -9.37
N VAL A 162 11.46 11.56 -9.49
CA VAL A 162 10.90 10.68 -8.46
C VAL A 162 12.02 9.80 -7.96
N SER A 163 12.45 10.03 -6.71
CA SER A 163 13.55 9.31 -6.06
C SER A 163 12.97 8.34 -5.04
N ILE A 164 13.21 7.05 -5.23
CA ILE A 164 12.71 5.98 -4.36
C ILE A 164 13.89 5.39 -3.58
N ALA A 165 13.70 5.16 -2.29
CA ALA A 165 14.70 4.55 -1.41
C ALA A 165 15.33 3.29 -2.03
N ASP A 166 16.65 3.25 -2.17
CA ASP A 166 17.36 2.09 -2.74
C ASP A 166 17.50 0.98 -1.69
N VAL A 167 16.36 0.36 -1.36
CA VAL A 167 16.29 -0.75 -0.41
C VAL A 167 17.09 -1.95 -0.92
N SER A 168 17.19 -2.13 -2.24
CA SER A 168 17.90 -3.24 -2.88
C SER A 168 19.40 -3.22 -2.60
N TYR A 169 19.96 -2.05 -2.32
CA TYR A 169 21.36 -1.90 -1.89
C TYR A 169 21.61 -2.53 -0.52
N TYR A 170 20.65 -2.44 0.41
CA TYR A 170 20.79 -2.92 1.79
C TYR A 170 20.26 -4.34 1.99
N VAL A 171 19.20 -4.71 1.29
CA VAL A 171 18.56 -6.04 1.36
C VAL A 171 19.03 -6.89 0.18
N GLN A 172 20.18 -7.54 0.37
CA GLN A 172 20.79 -8.37 -0.67
C GLN A 172 20.01 -9.65 -0.91
N GLU A 173 19.95 -10.10 -2.17
CA GLU A 173 19.29 -11.36 -2.54
C GLU A 173 19.80 -12.55 -1.69
N LYS A 174 18.87 -13.41 -1.31
CA LYS A 174 19.13 -14.64 -0.53
C LYS A 174 19.68 -14.41 0.90
N SER A 175 19.82 -13.15 1.33
CA SER A 175 20.15 -12.80 2.73
C SER A 175 19.02 -13.24 3.68
N LYS A 176 19.24 -13.15 4.99
CA LYS A 176 18.18 -13.46 5.97
C LYS A 176 17.07 -12.41 5.94
N LEU A 177 17.43 -11.13 5.74
CA LEU A 177 16.50 -10.04 5.52
C LEU A 177 15.61 -10.29 4.29
N ASP A 178 16.21 -10.71 3.18
CA ASP A 178 15.49 -11.00 1.96
C ASP A 178 14.49 -12.17 2.11
N LYS A 179 14.94 -13.28 2.69
CA LYS A 179 14.08 -14.45 2.95
C LYS A 179 12.88 -14.11 3.82
N GLU A 180 13.09 -13.30 4.84
CA GLU A 180 12.01 -12.84 5.71
C GLU A 180 11.08 -11.86 4.98
N ALA A 181 11.62 -10.94 4.17
CA ALA A 181 10.83 -10.01 3.38
C ALA A 181 9.94 -10.74 2.35
N ILE A 182 10.42 -11.84 1.74
CA ILE A 182 9.62 -12.71 0.84
C ILE A 182 8.44 -13.33 1.62
N ILE A 183 8.70 -13.88 2.81
CA ILE A 183 7.66 -14.52 3.64
C ILE A 183 6.58 -13.50 4.02
N ARG A 184 6.97 -12.28 4.36
CA ARG A 184 6.03 -11.20 4.71
C ARG A 184 5.30 -10.65 3.50
N GLY A 185 5.97 -10.52 2.37
CA GLY A 185 5.45 -9.98 1.11
C GLY A 185 5.13 -8.49 1.15
N THR A 186 4.56 -7.99 2.25
CA THR A 186 4.17 -6.59 2.43
C THR A 186 4.13 -6.20 3.91
N SER A 187 4.25 -4.92 4.21
CA SER A 187 3.89 -4.38 5.52
C SER A 187 2.37 -4.38 5.70
N ILE A 188 1.91 -4.65 6.91
CA ILE A 188 0.48 -4.68 7.26
C ILE A 188 0.19 -3.56 8.25
N TYR A 189 -0.67 -2.63 7.85
CA TYR A 189 -1.06 -1.48 8.66
C TYR A 189 -2.34 -1.81 9.43
N MET A 190 -2.23 -1.96 10.74
CA MET A 190 -3.35 -2.20 11.63
C MET A 190 -3.74 -0.90 12.33
N LEU A 191 -4.84 -0.91 13.06
CA LEU A 191 -5.36 0.27 13.73
C LEU A 191 -4.38 0.86 14.77
N ASP A 192 -3.69 0.01 15.53
CA ASP A 192 -2.83 0.39 16.65
C ASP A 192 -1.32 0.18 16.39
N ARG A 193 -0.98 -0.50 15.30
CA ARG A 193 0.42 -0.86 14.99
C ARG A 193 0.64 -1.19 13.53
N VAL A 194 1.90 -1.22 13.14
CA VAL A 194 2.35 -1.72 11.84
C VAL A 194 3.13 -3.02 12.06
N ILE A 195 2.84 -4.04 11.26
CA ILE A 195 3.68 -5.24 11.11
C ILE A 195 4.53 -5.00 9.86
N PRO A 196 5.79 -4.54 10.01
CA PRO A 196 6.58 -4.08 8.87
C PRO A 196 7.16 -5.27 8.08
N MET A 197 7.36 -5.09 6.77
CA MET A 197 8.07 -6.05 5.91
C MET A 197 9.55 -6.14 6.29
N LEU A 198 10.15 -5.03 6.66
CA LEU A 198 11.57 -4.93 7.04
C LEU A 198 11.72 -4.45 8.48
N PRO A 199 12.78 -4.87 9.22
CA PRO A 199 13.09 -4.34 10.54
C PRO A 199 13.21 -2.81 10.55
N LYS A 200 12.93 -2.18 11.70
CA LYS A 200 12.90 -0.72 11.86
C LYS A 200 14.25 -0.04 11.57
N GLU A 201 15.34 -0.74 11.77
CA GLU A 201 16.69 -0.30 11.43
C GLU A 201 16.82 0.05 9.94
N LEU A 202 16.04 -0.64 9.08
CA LEU A 202 15.94 -0.34 7.66
C LEU A 202 14.76 0.56 7.37
N SER A 203 13.55 0.12 7.72
CA SER A 203 12.31 0.77 7.29
C SER A 203 12.17 2.22 7.79
N ASN A 204 12.63 2.52 9.00
CA ASN A 204 12.57 3.86 9.59
C ASN A 204 13.98 4.51 9.65
N GLY A 205 15.03 3.72 9.44
CA GLY A 205 16.45 4.11 9.52
C GLY A 205 17.03 4.41 8.15
N ILE A 206 18.05 3.62 7.76
CA ILE A 206 18.89 3.93 6.58
C ILE A 206 18.13 3.92 5.25
N CYS A 207 17.04 3.16 5.10
CA CYS A 207 16.23 3.17 3.89
C CYS A 207 15.27 4.35 3.85
N SER A 208 14.73 4.81 4.99
CA SER A 208 13.81 5.94 5.01
C SER A 208 14.49 7.24 4.55
N LEU A 209 13.87 7.95 3.62
CA LEU A 209 14.36 9.19 3.03
C LEU A 209 14.22 10.36 4.02
N ASN A 210 14.91 10.26 5.15
CA ASN A 210 14.83 11.21 6.24
C ASN A 210 15.39 12.59 5.85
N GLN A 211 14.78 13.64 6.38
CA GLN A 211 15.16 15.03 6.11
C GLN A 211 16.61 15.31 6.51
N LYS A 212 17.35 16.02 5.65
CA LYS A 212 18.74 16.47 5.84
C LYS A 212 19.79 15.35 5.98
N GLU A 213 19.42 14.11 5.72
CA GLU A 213 20.33 12.96 5.71
C GLU A 213 20.63 12.53 4.28
N ASP A 214 21.88 12.13 4.04
CA ASP A 214 22.26 11.55 2.75
C ASP A 214 21.63 10.15 2.65
N ARG A 215 20.95 9.86 1.53
CA ARG A 215 20.29 8.57 1.27
C ARG A 215 20.56 8.09 -0.14
N PHE A 216 20.75 6.79 -0.29
CA PHE A 216 20.76 6.16 -1.61
C PHE A 216 19.33 5.99 -2.11
N ALA A 217 19.15 6.30 -3.39
CA ALA A 217 17.89 6.18 -4.07
C ALA A 217 18.08 5.64 -5.50
N ILE A 218 16.99 5.15 -6.09
CA ILE A 218 16.84 4.97 -7.53
C ILE A 218 15.92 6.09 -7.98
N THR A 219 16.42 6.97 -8.86
CA THR A 219 15.67 8.13 -9.33
C THR A 219 15.23 7.93 -10.78
N VAL A 220 13.94 8.13 -11.02
CA VAL A 220 13.35 8.24 -12.35
C VAL A 220 13.25 9.72 -12.70
N LEU A 221 13.99 10.13 -13.72
CA LEU A 221 13.96 11.48 -14.28
C LEU A 221 13.03 11.47 -15.49
N MET A 222 12.04 12.35 -15.52
CA MET A 222 11.02 12.38 -16.56
C MET A 222 10.82 13.80 -17.06
N GLU A 223 11.08 14.04 -18.35
CA GLU A 223 10.68 15.28 -19.00
C GLU A 223 9.24 15.14 -19.48
N ILE A 224 8.37 16.04 -19.04
CA ILE A 224 6.92 15.98 -19.27
C ILE A 224 6.47 17.26 -19.97
N ASN A 225 5.77 17.11 -21.10
CA ASN A 225 5.26 18.23 -21.87
C ASN A 225 3.92 18.77 -21.30
N SER A 226 3.40 19.85 -21.90
CA SER A 226 2.14 20.50 -21.50
C SER A 226 0.89 19.62 -21.69
N LYS A 227 0.99 18.47 -22.39
CA LYS A 227 -0.09 17.48 -22.51
C LYS A 227 -0.01 16.37 -21.48
N GLY A 228 1.01 16.39 -20.60
CA GLY A 228 1.27 15.35 -19.62
C GLY A 228 1.94 14.10 -20.22
N GLU A 229 2.53 14.20 -21.41
CA GLU A 229 3.26 13.08 -22.03
C GLU A 229 4.72 13.11 -21.58
N VAL A 230 5.24 11.96 -21.17
CA VAL A 230 6.66 11.76 -20.88
C VAL A 230 7.39 11.70 -22.22
N VAL A 231 8.14 12.76 -22.55
CA VAL A 231 8.86 12.88 -23.84
C VAL A 231 10.27 12.32 -23.78
N SER A 232 10.86 12.27 -22.59
CA SER A 232 12.10 11.55 -22.33
C SER A 232 12.15 11.08 -20.88
N SER A 233 12.85 9.98 -20.64
CA SER A 233 13.03 9.47 -19.28
C SER A 233 14.38 8.77 -19.13
N ASP A 234 14.93 8.85 -17.90
CA ASP A 234 16.11 8.12 -17.52
C ASP A 234 15.94 7.55 -16.10
N ILE A 235 16.62 6.45 -15.80
CA ILE A 235 16.61 5.80 -14.49
C ILE A 235 18.05 5.68 -14.02
N GLN A 236 18.33 6.21 -12.84
CA GLN A 236 19.70 6.28 -12.32
C GLN A 236 19.74 5.86 -10.83
N LYS A 237 20.80 5.14 -10.44
CA LYS A 237 21.18 5.08 -9.04
C LYS A 237 21.66 6.46 -8.61
N SER A 238 21.12 6.98 -7.53
CA SER A 238 21.39 8.34 -7.06
C SER A 238 21.75 8.41 -5.58
N ILE A 239 22.29 9.53 -5.18
CA ILE A 239 22.36 9.96 -3.79
C ILE A 239 21.60 11.26 -3.65
N ILE A 240 20.70 11.31 -2.70
CA ILE A 240 19.85 12.46 -2.42
C ILE A 240 20.02 12.96 -0.99
N LYS A 241 19.59 14.19 -0.75
CA LYS A 241 19.40 14.77 0.58
C LYS A 241 18.07 15.49 0.59
N VAL A 242 17.09 14.97 1.30
CA VAL A 242 15.77 15.58 1.41
C VAL A 242 15.89 16.95 2.09
N THR A 243 15.43 17.98 1.39
CA THR A 243 15.48 19.37 1.88
C THR A 243 14.55 19.55 3.06
N ARG A 244 13.32 19.08 2.92
CA ARG A 244 12.29 19.15 3.95
C ARG A 244 11.32 17.98 3.83
N ARG A 245 10.99 17.37 4.98
CA ARG A 245 9.85 16.48 5.11
C ARG A 245 8.59 17.31 5.30
N MET A 246 7.56 17.02 4.53
CA MET A 246 6.26 17.69 4.58
C MET A 246 5.16 16.67 4.88
N SER A 247 4.11 17.13 5.54
CA SER A 247 2.84 16.40 5.59
C SER A 247 1.91 16.87 4.48
N TYR A 248 0.93 16.03 4.09
CA TYR A 248 -0.11 16.43 3.13
C TYR A 248 -0.86 17.68 3.56
N LYS A 249 -1.11 17.84 4.86
CA LYS A 249 -1.74 19.06 5.42
C LYS A 249 -0.88 20.30 5.22
N GLU A 250 0.42 20.20 5.50
CA GLU A 250 1.34 21.34 5.33
C GLU A 250 1.38 21.79 3.87
N VAL A 251 1.52 20.83 2.92
CA VAL A 251 1.52 21.17 1.49
C VAL A 251 0.18 21.77 1.08
N GLN A 252 -0.94 21.21 1.51
CA GLN A 252 -2.26 21.79 1.18
C GLN A 252 -2.42 23.21 1.72
N THR A 253 -1.99 23.46 2.96
CA THR A 253 -2.04 24.82 3.56
C THR A 253 -1.21 25.83 2.75
N ILE A 254 -0.06 25.42 2.25
CA ILE A 254 0.79 26.27 1.41
C ILE A 254 0.10 26.55 0.07
N LEU A 255 -0.49 25.54 -0.57
CA LEU A 255 -1.22 25.68 -1.84
C LEU A 255 -2.44 26.60 -1.70
N ASP A 256 -3.23 26.43 -0.62
CA ASP A 256 -4.38 27.29 -0.34
C ASP A 256 -3.95 28.77 -0.25
N VAL A 257 -2.81 29.07 0.38
CA VAL A 257 -2.26 30.43 0.48
C VAL A 257 -1.75 30.94 -0.89
N ILE A 258 -1.04 30.12 -1.65
CA ILE A 258 -0.55 30.49 -2.98
C ILE A 258 -1.71 30.84 -3.90
N ASN A 259 -2.81 30.12 -3.82
CA ASN A 259 -3.99 30.29 -4.67
C ASN A 259 -4.99 31.33 -4.14
N ASN A 260 -4.70 32.00 -3.01
CA ASN A 260 -5.62 32.91 -2.32
C ASN A 260 -6.97 32.26 -1.99
N GLU A 261 -6.98 30.97 -1.73
CA GLU A 261 -8.18 30.24 -1.28
C GLU A 261 -8.46 30.54 0.19
N GLU A 262 -9.75 30.65 0.55
CA GLU A 262 -10.14 30.81 1.95
C GLU A 262 -9.69 29.62 2.78
N ASP A 263 -9.10 29.94 3.91
CA ASP A 263 -8.51 28.99 4.85
C ASP A 263 -9.53 27.97 5.37
N LYS A 264 -9.56 26.80 4.77
CA LYS A 264 -10.20 25.64 5.38
C LYS A 264 -9.37 25.33 6.62
N LYS A 265 -9.86 25.67 7.83
CA LYS A 265 -9.21 25.57 9.15
C LYS A 265 -8.43 24.26 9.39
N ILE A 266 -7.31 24.10 8.68
CA ILE A 266 -6.46 22.90 8.72
C ILE A 266 -5.48 22.99 9.90
N PHE A 267 -4.98 24.21 10.16
CA PHE A 267 -4.04 24.49 11.26
C PHE A 267 -4.54 25.61 12.16
N ASN A 268 -4.04 25.64 13.41
CA ASN A 268 -4.17 26.83 14.22
C ASN A 268 -3.30 27.98 13.63
N LEU A 269 -3.69 29.22 13.86
CA LEU A 269 -3.05 30.40 13.26
C LEU A 269 -1.54 30.48 13.50
N LYS A 270 -1.08 30.16 14.69
CA LYS A 270 0.35 30.28 15.07
C LYS A 270 1.24 29.28 14.35
N ASP A 271 0.82 28.02 14.26
CA ASP A 271 1.58 26.98 13.55
C ASP A 271 1.57 27.23 12.05
N LYS A 272 0.47 27.79 11.50
CA LYS A 272 0.36 28.19 10.11
C LYS A 272 1.35 29.30 9.76
N GLU A 273 1.43 30.39 10.52
CA GLU A 273 2.35 31.50 10.27
C GLU A 273 3.81 31.00 10.25
N LYS A 274 4.20 30.19 11.21
CA LYS A 274 5.53 29.60 11.27
C LYS A 274 5.83 28.73 10.05
N LEU A 275 4.89 27.84 9.65
CA LEU A 275 5.02 27.01 8.48
C LEU A 275 5.25 27.84 7.22
N LEU A 276 4.43 28.87 7.02
CA LEU A 276 4.50 29.73 5.83
C LEU A 276 5.81 30.50 5.77
N GLU A 277 6.30 31.03 6.90
CA GLU A 277 7.59 31.71 6.97
C GLU A 277 8.75 30.77 6.59
N GLU A 278 8.79 29.56 7.19
CA GLU A 278 9.82 28.56 6.90
C GLU A 278 9.77 28.01 5.46
N CYS A 279 8.58 27.91 4.87
CA CYS A 279 8.38 27.33 3.53
C CYS A 279 8.33 28.38 2.41
N LYS A 280 8.32 29.67 2.71
CA LYS A 280 8.30 30.75 1.71
C LYS A 280 9.32 30.59 0.58
N PRO A 281 10.58 30.15 0.83
CA PRO A 281 11.56 29.91 -0.25
C PRO A 281 11.15 28.80 -1.23
N TYR A 282 10.20 27.95 -0.86
CA TYR A 282 9.80 26.76 -1.64
C TYR A 282 8.44 26.91 -2.33
N PHE A 283 7.73 28.02 -2.17
CA PHE A 283 6.39 28.24 -2.75
C PHE A 283 6.34 27.98 -4.24
N GLU A 284 7.33 28.45 -5.00
CA GLU A 284 7.43 28.20 -6.44
C GLU A 284 7.58 26.72 -6.79
N HIS A 285 8.19 25.91 -5.92
CA HIS A 285 8.30 24.47 -6.11
C HIS A 285 6.94 23.79 -5.92
N PHE A 286 6.20 24.12 -4.86
CA PHE A 286 4.86 23.59 -4.62
C PHE A 286 3.88 23.99 -5.73
N LYS A 287 3.95 25.24 -6.21
CA LYS A 287 3.16 25.70 -7.34
C LYS A 287 3.42 24.87 -8.61
N ARG A 288 4.69 24.61 -8.93
CA ARG A 288 5.05 23.75 -10.08
C ARG A 288 4.59 22.30 -9.90
N MET A 289 4.65 21.77 -8.68
CA MET A 289 4.10 20.46 -8.37
C MET A 289 2.60 20.42 -8.62
N GLU A 290 1.85 21.42 -8.18
CA GLU A 290 0.43 21.57 -8.44
C GLU A 290 0.10 21.68 -9.94
N GLU A 291 0.81 22.56 -10.68
CA GLU A 291 0.64 22.73 -12.13
C GLU A 291 0.83 21.39 -12.86
N LEU A 292 1.92 20.69 -12.57
CA LEU A 292 2.23 19.41 -13.21
C LEU A 292 1.21 18.32 -12.83
N ALA A 293 0.83 18.22 -11.57
CA ALA A 293 -0.17 17.24 -11.13
C ALA A 293 -1.52 17.44 -11.81
N ASN A 294 -1.96 18.67 -11.98
CA ASN A 294 -3.20 18.99 -12.71
C ASN A 294 -3.11 18.56 -14.19
N ILE A 295 -1.97 18.76 -14.86
CA ILE A 295 -1.75 18.31 -16.24
C ILE A 295 -1.84 16.77 -16.32
N LEU A 296 -1.18 16.06 -15.41
CA LEU A 296 -1.19 14.60 -15.36
C LEU A 296 -2.58 14.04 -15.05
N LYS A 297 -3.28 14.64 -14.08
CA LYS A 297 -4.67 14.27 -13.73
C LYS A 297 -5.60 14.41 -14.92
N GLN A 298 -5.58 15.55 -15.61
CA GLN A 298 -6.40 15.77 -16.80
C GLN A 298 -6.11 14.76 -17.93
N LYS A 299 -4.84 14.39 -18.12
CA LYS A 299 -4.48 13.33 -19.08
C LYS A 299 -5.13 12.00 -18.70
N ARG A 300 -5.07 11.59 -17.41
CA ARG A 300 -5.64 10.33 -16.92
C ARG A 300 -7.16 10.33 -17.01
N GLU A 301 -7.81 11.41 -16.65
CA GLU A 301 -9.27 11.57 -16.79
C GLU A 301 -9.71 11.41 -18.24
N LYS A 302 -9.00 12.05 -19.19
CA LYS A 302 -9.25 11.91 -20.64
C LYS A 302 -9.02 10.48 -21.13
N ALA A 303 -8.06 9.75 -20.54
CA ALA A 303 -7.80 8.35 -20.83
C ALA A 303 -8.86 7.41 -20.22
N GLY A 304 -9.69 7.89 -19.28
CA GLY A 304 -10.75 7.12 -18.64
C GLY A 304 -10.31 6.36 -17.40
N SER A 305 -9.29 6.86 -16.68
CA SER A 305 -8.95 6.36 -15.33
C SER A 305 -10.18 6.46 -14.42
N LEU A 306 -10.45 5.39 -13.67
CA LEU A 306 -11.60 5.32 -12.79
C LEU A 306 -11.31 6.09 -11.48
N SER A 307 -12.13 7.06 -11.15
CA SER A 307 -12.14 7.71 -9.84
C SER A 307 -13.28 7.13 -9.01
N LEU A 308 -12.94 6.29 -8.02
CA LEU A 308 -13.90 5.71 -7.09
C LEU A 308 -13.74 6.45 -5.75
N ASP A 309 -14.60 7.42 -5.48
CA ASP A 309 -14.63 8.11 -4.18
C ASP A 309 -15.29 7.20 -3.13
N ILE A 310 -14.48 6.31 -2.55
CA ILE A 310 -14.90 5.46 -1.44
C ILE A 310 -14.32 6.07 -0.17
N PRO A 311 -15.17 6.66 0.70
CA PRO A 311 -14.69 7.31 1.91
C PRO A 311 -14.01 6.31 2.85
N GLU A 312 -12.77 6.57 3.19
CA GLU A 312 -12.04 5.83 4.23
C GLU A 312 -12.34 6.42 5.61
N SER A 313 -12.32 5.56 6.62
CA SER A 313 -12.53 5.97 8.00
C SER A 313 -11.20 6.10 8.74
N LYS A 314 -10.97 7.26 9.37
CA LYS A 314 -9.88 7.46 10.31
C LYS A 314 -10.41 7.22 11.73
N ILE A 315 -9.81 6.25 12.43
CA ILE A 315 -10.14 5.93 13.81
C ILE A 315 -9.03 6.46 14.71
N THR A 316 -9.38 7.32 15.66
CA THR A 316 -8.43 7.85 16.63
C THR A 316 -8.52 7.04 17.92
N LEU A 317 -7.37 6.57 18.42
CA LEU A 317 -7.24 5.86 19.68
C LEU A 317 -6.74 6.79 20.78
N ASN A 318 -7.14 6.54 22.03
CA ASN A 318 -6.52 7.18 23.18
C ASN A 318 -5.22 6.45 23.57
N GLU A 319 -4.52 6.94 24.60
CA GLU A 319 -3.27 6.35 25.11
C GLU A 319 -3.44 4.90 25.60
N GLN A 320 -4.65 4.49 25.95
CA GLN A 320 -4.99 3.13 26.37
C GLN A 320 -5.36 2.22 25.18
N GLY A 321 -5.33 2.74 23.92
CA GLY A 321 -5.67 2.00 22.72
C GLY A 321 -7.18 1.80 22.50
N VAL A 322 -8.03 2.59 23.15
CA VAL A 322 -9.48 2.55 22.95
C VAL A 322 -9.89 3.58 21.89
N ALA A 323 -10.74 3.18 20.95
CA ALA A 323 -11.27 4.06 19.93
C ALA A 323 -12.14 5.15 20.56
N ILE A 324 -11.78 6.42 20.35
CA ILE A 324 -12.47 7.59 20.91
C ILE A 324 -13.17 8.42 19.83
N LYS A 325 -12.75 8.29 18.57
CA LYS A 325 -13.31 9.05 17.44
C LYS A 325 -13.22 8.26 16.16
N VAL A 326 -14.27 8.37 15.33
CA VAL A 326 -14.31 7.86 13.96
C VAL A 326 -14.68 9.02 13.06
N GLU A 327 -13.83 9.33 12.10
CA GLU A 327 -14.00 10.45 11.16
C GLU A 327 -13.79 9.95 9.74
N LYS A 328 -14.26 10.72 8.75
CA LYS A 328 -13.84 10.54 7.36
C LYS A 328 -12.35 10.93 7.26
N TYR A 329 -11.55 10.11 6.58
CA TYR A 329 -10.18 10.50 6.24
C TYR A 329 -10.22 11.66 5.25
N ASP A 330 -9.56 12.76 5.59
CA ASP A 330 -9.49 13.94 4.74
C ASP A 330 -8.46 13.71 3.63
N MET A 331 -8.93 13.63 2.38
CA MET A 331 -8.08 13.63 1.20
C MET A 331 -7.87 15.06 0.74
N TYR A 332 -6.61 15.48 0.67
CA TYR A 332 -6.19 16.79 0.18
C TYR A 332 -5.71 16.69 -1.27
N PHE A 333 -5.71 17.80 -2.01
CA PHE A 333 -5.10 17.83 -3.34
C PHE A 333 -3.60 17.48 -3.28
N ALA A 334 -2.94 17.78 -2.16
CA ALA A 334 -1.56 17.34 -1.89
C ALA A 334 -1.38 15.81 -1.99
N ASN A 335 -2.36 15.00 -1.61
CA ASN A 335 -2.32 13.55 -1.81
C ASN A 335 -2.36 13.20 -3.30
N GLU A 336 -3.22 13.87 -4.08
CA GLU A 336 -3.32 13.66 -5.52
C GLU A 336 -2.01 14.03 -6.23
N ILE A 337 -1.31 15.09 -5.82
CA ILE A 337 -0.01 15.48 -6.39
C ILE A 337 0.97 14.29 -6.33
N ILE A 338 1.14 13.72 -5.15
CA ILE A 338 2.06 12.60 -4.95
C ILE A 338 1.58 11.35 -5.70
N GLU A 339 0.29 11.06 -5.66
CA GLU A 339 -0.31 9.96 -6.42
C GLU A 339 0.00 10.07 -7.91
N GLN A 340 -0.24 11.25 -8.54
CA GLN A 340 0.03 11.46 -9.96
C GLN A 340 1.51 11.25 -10.31
N PHE A 341 2.42 11.68 -9.44
CA PHE A 341 3.85 11.50 -9.65
C PHE A 341 4.27 10.03 -9.52
N MET A 342 3.74 9.33 -8.52
CA MET A 342 4.01 7.89 -8.32
C MET A 342 3.42 7.05 -9.45
N LEU A 343 2.20 7.33 -9.89
CA LEU A 343 1.59 6.66 -11.05
C LEU A 343 2.44 6.85 -12.30
N THR A 344 2.91 8.08 -12.56
CA THR A 344 3.72 8.38 -13.74
C THR A 344 5.08 7.69 -13.69
N ALA A 345 5.74 7.63 -12.53
CA ALA A 345 6.98 6.90 -12.35
C ALA A 345 6.80 5.38 -12.55
N ASN A 346 5.74 4.79 -11.96
CA ASN A 346 5.42 3.37 -12.10
C ASN A 346 5.15 2.99 -13.58
N GLU A 347 4.41 3.83 -14.32
CA GLU A 347 4.14 3.64 -15.75
C GLU A 347 5.43 3.74 -16.57
N THR A 348 6.26 4.75 -16.31
CA THR A 348 7.51 4.98 -17.03
C THR A 348 8.48 3.81 -16.86
N VAL A 349 8.62 3.31 -15.62
CA VAL A 349 9.45 2.14 -15.34
C VAL A 349 8.90 0.90 -16.04
N ALA A 350 7.59 0.63 -15.91
CA ALA A 350 6.96 -0.53 -16.53
C ALA A 350 7.08 -0.52 -18.06
N GLU A 351 6.86 0.63 -18.70
CA GLU A 351 6.97 0.79 -20.14
C GLU A 351 8.42 0.56 -20.62
N LYS A 352 9.41 1.14 -19.93
CA LYS A 352 10.82 0.97 -20.28
C LYS A 352 11.24 -0.50 -20.26
N PHE A 353 10.89 -1.23 -19.19
CA PHE A 353 11.26 -2.64 -19.04
C PHE A 353 10.43 -3.58 -19.95
N TYR A 354 9.23 -3.18 -20.36
CA TYR A 354 8.46 -3.87 -21.39
C TYR A 354 9.18 -3.84 -22.75
N TRP A 355 9.60 -2.66 -23.20
CA TRP A 355 10.31 -2.52 -24.48
C TRP A 355 11.72 -3.09 -24.48
N LEU A 356 12.32 -3.29 -23.31
CA LEU A 356 13.59 -4.00 -23.15
C LEU A 356 13.45 -5.52 -23.16
N GLU A 357 12.21 -6.02 -23.21
CA GLU A 357 11.90 -7.48 -23.12
C GLU A 357 12.56 -8.14 -21.89
N ALA A 358 12.76 -7.35 -20.83
CA ALA A 358 13.38 -7.84 -19.61
C ALA A 358 12.42 -8.69 -18.79
N PRO A 359 12.91 -9.71 -18.04
CA PRO A 359 12.12 -10.37 -17.02
C PRO A 359 11.63 -9.34 -16.00
N PHE A 360 10.31 -9.21 -15.87
CA PHE A 360 9.72 -8.13 -15.08
C PHE A 360 8.45 -8.58 -14.39
N ILE A 361 8.02 -7.83 -13.36
CA ILE A 361 6.75 -8.05 -12.68
C ILE A 361 5.86 -6.83 -12.89
N TYR A 362 4.70 -7.07 -13.50
CA TYR A 362 3.68 -6.05 -13.72
C TYR A 362 2.58 -6.12 -12.66
N ARG A 363 1.96 -4.99 -12.36
CA ARG A 363 0.72 -4.93 -11.62
C ARG A 363 -0.42 -4.86 -12.63
N VAL A 364 -1.08 -5.98 -12.86
CA VAL A 364 -2.12 -6.11 -13.89
C VAL A 364 -3.51 -6.02 -13.29
N HIS A 365 -4.41 -5.40 -14.03
CA HIS A 365 -5.83 -5.32 -13.72
C HIS A 365 -6.61 -5.55 -15.02
N GLU A 366 -7.08 -6.76 -15.19
CA GLU A 366 -7.75 -7.17 -16.43
C GLU A 366 -9.14 -6.54 -16.56
N VAL A 367 -9.66 -6.58 -17.78
CA VAL A 367 -11.01 -6.18 -18.12
C VAL A 367 -12.01 -7.02 -17.31
N PRO A 368 -13.12 -6.44 -16.82
CA PRO A 368 -14.18 -7.17 -16.12
C PRO A 368 -14.81 -8.26 -17.00
N ASP A 369 -15.38 -9.28 -16.36
CA ASP A 369 -16.07 -10.37 -17.07
C ASP A 369 -17.37 -9.85 -17.66
N GLU A 370 -17.70 -10.31 -18.89
CA GLU A 370 -18.89 -9.86 -19.64
C GLU A 370 -20.19 -10.07 -18.87
N GLU A 371 -20.33 -11.22 -18.18
CA GLU A 371 -21.52 -11.52 -17.37
C GLU A 371 -21.73 -10.48 -16.27
N LYS A 372 -20.63 -10.06 -15.59
CA LYS A 372 -20.68 -9.04 -14.55
C LYS A 372 -21.01 -7.64 -15.12
N ILE A 373 -20.53 -7.33 -16.32
CA ILE A 373 -20.88 -6.10 -17.04
C ILE A 373 -22.37 -6.09 -17.37
N ASP A 374 -22.94 -7.21 -17.79
CA ASP A 374 -24.37 -7.34 -18.07
C ASP A 374 -25.24 -7.20 -16.82
N GLU A 375 -24.83 -7.79 -15.71
CA GLU A 375 -25.51 -7.62 -14.42
C GLU A 375 -25.50 -6.15 -13.98
N LEU A 376 -24.35 -5.50 -14.07
CA LEU A 376 -24.22 -4.08 -13.75
C LEU A 376 -25.10 -3.23 -14.69
N ASN A 377 -25.11 -3.48 -15.99
CA ASN A 377 -25.93 -2.75 -16.95
C ASN A 377 -27.43 -2.91 -16.68
N LYS A 378 -27.91 -4.11 -16.31
CA LYS A 378 -29.31 -4.32 -15.92
C LYS A 378 -29.70 -3.47 -14.72
N PHE A 379 -28.81 -3.35 -13.74
CA PHE A 379 -29.04 -2.50 -12.58
C PHE A 379 -29.04 -1.01 -12.96
N LEU A 380 -28.04 -0.55 -13.70
CA LEU A 380 -27.88 0.84 -14.14
C LEU A 380 -29.08 1.31 -14.98
N TRP A 381 -29.61 0.42 -15.82
CA TRP A 381 -30.79 0.70 -16.65
C TRP A 381 -32.00 1.12 -15.82
N ASN A 382 -32.23 0.49 -14.67
CA ASN A 382 -33.31 0.84 -13.77
C ASN A 382 -33.16 2.23 -13.15
N LEU A 383 -31.94 2.77 -13.13
CA LEU A 383 -31.60 4.11 -12.65
C LEU A 383 -31.48 5.13 -13.80
N GLY A 384 -31.65 4.71 -15.06
CA GLY A 384 -31.52 5.56 -16.24
C GLY A 384 -30.09 5.71 -16.77
N TYR A 385 -29.14 4.88 -16.32
CA TYR A 385 -27.75 4.89 -16.77
C TYR A 385 -27.41 3.67 -17.61
N LYS A 386 -26.30 3.73 -18.35
CA LYS A 386 -25.82 2.61 -19.17
C LYS A 386 -24.31 2.74 -19.43
N ILE A 387 -23.57 1.64 -19.27
CA ILE A 387 -22.20 1.53 -19.77
C ILE A 387 -22.26 1.36 -21.28
N LYS A 388 -21.65 2.29 -22.02
CA LYS A 388 -21.60 2.30 -23.48
C LYS A 388 -20.35 1.56 -23.99
N GLY A 389 -20.46 0.82 -25.09
CA GLY A 389 -19.33 0.15 -25.75
C GLY A 389 -19.60 -1.31 -26.11
N ASN A 390 -18.65 -1.91 -26.79
CA ASN A 390 -18.66 -3.34 -27.10
C ASN A 390 -18.14 -4.11 -25.86
N LYS A 391 -18.88 -5.11 -25.40
CA LYS A 391 -18.56 -5.90 -24.21
C LYS A 391 -17.25 -6.67 -24.34
N ASP A 392 -16.96 -7.19 -25.54
CA ASP A 392 -15.75 -7.97 -25.85
C ASP A 392 -14.46 -7.12 -25.73
N ASN A 393 -14.58 -5.79 -25.82
CA ASN A 393 -13.45 -4.87 -25.76
C ASN A 393 -13.87 -3.53 -25.11
N ILE A 394 -14.35 -3.62 -23.87
CA ILE A 394 -14.82 -2.45 -23.17
C ILE A 394 -13.65 -1.59 -22.67
N HIS A 395 -13.73 -0.30 -22.93
CA HIS A 395 -12.72 0.65 -22.47
C HIS A 395 -13.05 1.19 -21.07
N PRO A 396 -12.08 1.41 -20.17
CA PRO A 396 -12.29 1.97 -18.83
C PRO A 396 -13.14 3.25 -18.84
N LYS A 397 -12.97 4.09 -19.86
CA LYS A 397 -13.72 5.34 -20.04
C LYS A 397 -15.24 5.17 -19.96
N ALA A 398 -15.75 4.03 -20.44
CA ALA A 398 -17.20 3.75 -20.39
C ALA A 398 -17.71 3.65 -18.94
N PHE A 399 -16.90 3.16 -18.03
CA PHE A 399 -17.18 3.13 -16.59
C PHE A 399 -16.98 4.52 -15.95
N ALA A 400 -15.91 5.22 -16.34
CA ALA A 400 -15.62 6.56 -15.84
C ALA A 400 -16.75 7.55 -16.17
N GLU A 401 -17.35 7.47 -17.37
CA GLU A 401 -18.50 8.28 -17.77
C GLU A 401 -19.70 8.04 -16.85
N VAL A 402 -20.02 6.80 -16.51
CA VAL A 402 -21.13 6.49 -15.60
C VAL A 402 -20.83 7.01 -14.18
N LEU A 403 -19.61 6.84 -13.69
CA LEU A 403 -19.21 7.36 -12.38
C LEU A 403 -19.34 8.88 -12.30
N GLU A 404 -18.95 9.60 -13.37
CA GLU A 404 -19.08 11.06 -13.42
C GLU A 404 -20.58 11.50 -13.55
N GLU A 405 -21.40 10.74 -14.32
CA GLU A 405 -22.85 11.01 -14.42
C GLU A 405 -23.58 10.88 -13.09
N VAL A 406 -23.17 9.99 -12.18
CA VAL A 406 -23.82 9.79 -10.87
C VAL A 406 -23.25 10.65 -9.75
N LYS A 407 -22.15 11.33 -9.99
CA LYS A 407 -21.43 12.14 -9.00
C LYS A 407 -22.33 13.22 -8.38
N GLY A 408 -22.35 13.31 -7.06
CA GLY A 408 -23.20 14.23 -6.29
C GLY A 408 -24.66 13.83 -6.21
N LYS A 409 -25.08 12.69 -6.79
CA LYS A 409 -26.46 12.19 -6.73
C LYS A 409 -26.65 11.15 -5.62
N PRO A 410 -27.89 10.93 -5.15
CA PRO A 410 -28.16 9.98 -4.07
C PRO A 410 -27.70 8.55 -4.34
N GLU A 411 -27.68 8.12 -5.61
CA GLU A 411 -27.27 6.79 -6.07
C GLU A 411 -25.76 6.63 -6.23
N GLU A 412 -24.96 7.68 -6.17
CA GLU A 412 -23.49 7.68 -6.39
C GLU A 412 -22.79 6.54 -5.62
N ARG A 413 -23.07 6.44 -4.31
CA ARG A 413 -22.43 5.43 -3.45
C ARG A 413 -22.78 4.00 -3.86
N VAL A 414 -24.04 3.77 -4.25
CA VAL A 414 -24.51 2.43 -4.66
C VAL A 414 -23.87 2.05 -5.99
N VAL A 415 -23.86 2.96 -6.96
CA VAL A 415 -23.28 2.74 -8.29
C VAL A 415 -21.77 2.52 -8.17
N SER A 416 -21.03 3.35 -7.41
CA SER A 416 -19.60 3.20 -7.19
C SER A 416 -19.24 1.84 -6.58
N ASN A 417 -20.00 1.38 -5.58
CA ASN A 417 -19.81 0.06 -4.98
C ASN A 417 -20.10 -1.11 -5.96
N LEU A 418 -21.11 -0.97 -6.82
CA LEU A 418 -21.43 -1.99 -7.82
C LEU A 418 -20.37 -2.03 -8.92
N VAL A 419 -19.92 -0.87 -9.39
CA VAL A 419 -18.78 -0.78 -10.32
C VAL A 419 -17.57 -1.47 -9.72
N LEU A 420 -17.18 -1.15 -8.47
CA LEU A 420 -16.04 -1.80 -7.80
C LEU A 420 -16.16 -3.33 -7.75
N ARG A 421 -17.35 -3.86 -7.44
CA ARG A 421 -17.61 -5.31 -7.39
C ARG A 421 -17.58 -5.98 -8.77
N THR A 422 -17.85 -5.24 -9.81
CA THR A 422 -17.80 -5.71 -11.21
C THR A 422 -16.35 -5.86 -11.67
N LEU A 423 -15.45 -5.00 -11.19
CA LEU A 423 -14.02 -5.04 -11.53
C LEU A 423 -13.36 -6.32 -11.02
N LYS A 424 -12.33 -6.77 -11.74
CA LYS A 424 -11.43 -7.84 -11.27
C LYS A 424 -10.51 -7.32 -10.17
N VAL A 425 -9.89 -8.24 -9.45
CA VAL A 425 -8.86 -7.89 -8.47
C VAL A 425 -7.53 -7.74 -9.20
N ALA A 426 -6.83 -6.63 -8.96
CA ALA A 426 -5.49 -6.44 -9.50
C ALA A 426 -4.50 -7.42 -8.87
N ARG A 427 -3.53 -7.94 -9.65
CA ARG A 427 -2.55 -8.94 -9.22
C ARG A 427 -1.17 -8.69 -9.82
N TYR A 428 -0.16 -9.40 -9.34
CA TYR A 428 1.18 -9.35 -9.92
C TYR A 428 1.35 -10.49 -10.90
N GLU A 429 1.87 -10.19 -12.09
CA GLU A 429 2.15 -11.17 -13.15
C GLU A 429 3.42 -10.82 -13.92
N ALA A 430 4.07 -11.83 -14.49
CA ALA A 430 5.21 -11.61 -15.37
C ALA A 430 4.77 -11.11 -16.76
N GLU A 431 3.55 -11.43 -17.19
CA GLU A 431 2.98 -10.97 -18.45
C GLU A 431 2.25 -9.64 -18.25
N ASN A 432 2.54 -8.66 -19.11
CA ASN A 432 1.83 -7.39 -19.11
C ASN A 432 0.43 -7.54 -19.75
N LYS A 433 -0.61 -7.26 -18.97
CA LYS A 433 -2.02 -7.24 -19.41
C LYS A 433 -2.66 -5.87 -19.28
N GLY A 434 -1.85 -4.85 -18.99
CA GLY A 434 -2.32 -3.52 -18.68
C GLY A 434 -3.02 -3.42 -17.32
N HIS A 435 -3.51 -2.22 -17.01
CA HIS A 435 -4.23 -1.95 -15.77
C HIS A 435 -5.53 -1.18 -16.03
N PHE A 436 -6.64 -1.89 -16.10
CA PHE A 436 -7.95 -1.36 -16.45
C PHE A 436 -8.38 -0.18 -15.56
N GLY A 437 -8.26 -0.30 -14.24
CA GLY A 437 -8.74 0.71 -13.30
C GLY A 437 -8.11 2.10 -13.46
N ILE A 438 -6.84 2.18 -13.89
CA ILE A 438 -6.13 3.44 -14.14
C ILE A 438 -5.93 3.73 -15.63
N ALA A 439 -6.57 2.97 -16.50
CA ALA A 439 -6.50 3.09 -17.95
C ALA A 439 -5.04 3.10 -18.49
N SER A 440 -4.15 2.32 -17.88
CA SER A 440 -2.73 2.27 -18.24
C SER A 440 -2.38 1.00 -19.03
N LYS A 441 -1.57 1.15 -20.08
CA LYS A 441 -1.07 0.01 -20.89
C LYS A 441 0.06 -0.72 -20.17
N TYR A 442 0.88 -0.04 -19.41
CA TYR A 442 2.03 -0.56 -18.70
C TYR A 442 1.99 -0.08 -17.26
N TYR A 443 1.98 -0.98 -16.32
CA TYR A 443 1.97 -0.59 -14.92
C TYR A 443 2.71 -1.58 -14.04
N CYS A 444 3.50 -1.07 -13.12
CA CYS A 444 4.16 -1.84 -12.07
C CYS A 444 4.06 -1.11 -10.73
N HIS A 445 4.48 -1.78 -9.68
CA HIS A 445 4.72 -1.15 -8.39
C HIS A 445 6.23 -1.04 -8.17
N PHE A 446 6.76 0.18 -8.28
CA PHE A 446 8.18 0.51 -8.11
C PHE A 446 8.43 1.42 -6.91
N THR A 447 7.42 2.18 -6.50
CA THR A 447 7.58 3.35 -5.63
C THR A 447 7.56 3.09 -4.13
N SER A 448 7.44 1.81 -3.67
CA SER A 448 7.38 1.52 -2.23
C SER A 448 8.13 0.25 -1.81
N PRO A 449 9.47 0.16 -2.03
CA PRO A 449 10.26 -1.04 -1.73
C PRO A 449 10.47 -1.30 -0.24
N ILE A 450 10.26 -0.34 0.65
CA ILE A 450 10.33 -0.54 2.11
C ILE A 450 9.17 -1.44 2.57
N ARG A 451 8.00 -1.31 1.94
CA ARG A 451 6.76 -1.94 2.39
C ARG A 451 6.15 -2.93 1.42
N ARG A 452 6.66 -3.11 0.20
CA ARG A 452 6.18 -4.09 -0.79
C ARG A 452 7.33 -4.85 -1.42
N TYR A 453 7.30 -6.18 -1.34
CA TYR A 453 8.35 -7.03 -1.89
C TYR A 453 8.46 -6.97 -3.44
N PRO A 454 7.36 -6.91 -4.21
CA PRO A 454 7.46 -6.74 -5.66
C PRO A 454 8.23 -5.48 -6.09
N ASP A 455 8.09 -4.37 -5.37
CA ASP A 455 8.87 -3.15 -5.61
C ASP A 455 10.36 -3.38 -5.37
N LEU A 456 10.72 -4.03 -4.25
CA LEU A 456 12.11 -4.40 -3.96
C LEU A 456 12.69 -5.32 -5.05
N PHE A 457 11.90 -6.27 -5.54
CA PHE A 457 12.31 -7.16 -6.64
C PHE A 457 12.57 -6.36 -7.92
N ILE A 458 11.70 -5.43 -8.29
CA ILE A 458 11.88 -4.54 -9.44
C ILE A 458 13.15 -3.68 -9.29
N HIS A 459 13.41 -3.14 -8.09
CA HIS A 459 14.63 -2.39 -7.81
C HIS A 459 15.90 -3.20 -8.07
N ARG A 460 15.90 -4.51 -7.79
CA ARG A 460 17.01 -5.41 -8.10
C ARG A 460 17.19 -5.61 -9.61
N ILE A 461 16.10 -5.78 -10.35
CA ILE A 461 16.16 -5.88 -11.82
C ILE A 461 16.76 -4.60 -12.39
N ILE A 462 16.25 -3.44 -11.96
CA ILE A 462 16.78 -2.13 -12.37
C ILE A 462 18.27 -2.01 -12.04
N SER A 463 18.66 -2.38 -10.83
CA SER A 463 20.07 -2.31 -10.37
C SER A 463 21.00 -3.16 -11.23
N LYS A 464 20.63 -4.41 -11.51
CA LYS A 464 21.40 -5.31 -12.39
C LYS A 464 21.51 -4.73 -13.80
N TYR A 465 20.40 -4.23 -14.33
CA TYR A 465 20.35 -3.61 -15.66
C TYR A 465 21.26 -2.38 -15.78
N LEU A 466 21.30 -1.52 -14.77
CA LEU A 466 22.17 -0.35 -14.73
C LEU A 466 23.65 -0.72 -14.57
N GLU A 467 23.96 -1.77 -13.79
CA GLU A 467 25.34 -2.24 -13.57
C GLU A 467 25.94 -2.90 -14.82
N GLU A 468 25.12 -3.57 -15.63
CA GLU A 468 25.53 -4.26 -16.85
C GLU A 468 25.47 -3.37 -18.11
N ASN A 469 25.44 -2.04 -17.95
CA ASN A 469 25.35 -1.08 -19.05
C ASN A 469 24.24 -1.38 -20.06
N TYR A 470 23.04 -1.71 -19.53
CA TYR A 470 21.87 -2.01 -20.31
C TYR A 470 21.89 -3.36 -21.10
N GLN A 471 22.79 -4.27 -20.75
CA GLN A 471 22.82 -5.63 -21.31
C GLN A 471 22.51 -6.64 -20.21
N LEU A 472 21.31 -7.21 -20.25
CA LEU A 472 20.97 -8.35 -19.39
C LEU A 472 21.58 -9.61 -20.00
N LYS A 473 22.48 -10.29 -19.27
CA LYS A 473 22.97 -11.62 -19.67
C LYS A 473 21.87 -12.66 -19.46
N GLU A 474 21.86 -13.70 -20.31
CA GLU A 474 20.93 -14.84 -20.21
C GLU A 474 20.85 -15.45 -18.80
N SER A 475 21.95 -15.41 -18.03
CA SER A 475 22.02 -15.90 -16.65
C SER A 475 21.17 -15.10 -15.63
N VAL A 476 20.55 -13.99 -16.01
CA VAL A 476 19.62 -13.19 -15.17
C VAL A 476 18.16 -13.60 -15.47
N ILE A 477 17.94 -14.36 -16.52
CA ILE A 477 16.60 -14.78 -17.01
C ILE A 477 16.15 -16.07 -16.30
N GLU A 478 17.06 -16.89 -15.78
CA GLU A 478 16.77 -18.06 -14.95
C GLU A 478 16.58 -17.69 -13.45
#